data_02b3b255aab0fafb4206448a3b0d22ce
#
_entry.id   02b3b255aab0fafb4206448a3b0d22ce
#
_cell.length_a   1.000
_cell.length_b   1.000
_cell.length_c   1.000
_cell.angle_alpha   90.00
_cell.angle_beta   90.00
_cell.angle_gamma   90.00
#
_symmetry.space_group_name_H-M   'P 1'
#
loop_
_entity.id
_entity.type
_entity.pdbx_description
1 polymer ?
#
loop_
_entity_poly.entity_id
_entity_poly.type
_entity_poly.pdbx_seq_one_letter_code
_entity_poly.pdbx_strand_id
1 'polypeptide(L)'
;MISMAASSRKFSTKAGPSAMRGLRRGAASGSVSPEAAGKQRVAGTHQGSIETRYSWVVAITAVTMLSLAAGGPITVVVGLVQIAEDFGSGRSLPSLANSLAYFGTAIGGMVCGVMVARFGQRLVAMFGGIAVALGLMLASFGESWALLVGLGLGVGLFGNGALFPPMLAYVSLWFDRRRGTALALVASGQYVAGFLWPPIFERAIATFGWQRTMFGYGILVAAIAVPLAALVLRPPPAQATTGNFAENMQPGARVLGMNGNLAFLLLAFCSFLCCIPMAMPAAHLVAFCGDLGISASRGALMLSVLTFAAFMARQFWGWLSDKIGGLWTVVFGSLAQILGMLGFLATQDEAGLFFVATAYGLGFSGIIPAYVLTLRALFPASEAHWRVPTLLFLSLSGMAAGAWLAGYIYDWLGFYAAAWWAGIGFNLVQFALIVFLLLRSRRGLAAA
;
A
#
# COMPACT_ATOMS: atom_id res chain seq x y z
N MET A 1 26.55 45.30 -11.55
CA MET A 1 25.99 46.66 -11.49
C MET A 1 24.53 46.44 -11.14
N ILE A 2 24.13 46.67 -9.98
CA ILE A 2 23.70 47.68 -9.07
C ILE A 2 23.46 46.97 -7.73
N SER A 3 24.11 47.19 -6.81
CA SER A 3 24.34 47.59 -5.47
C SER A 3 23.18 48.42 -4.87
N MET A 4 22.78 48.03 -3.65
CA MET A 4 22.34 48.87 -2.51
C MET A 4 21.69 47.95 -1.46
N ALA A 5 22.23 47.79 -0.34
CA ALA A 5 22.66 48.61 0.79
C ALA A 5 21.73 48.38 2.01
N ALA A 6 22.37 48.07 3.08
CA ALA A 6 21.87 47.77 4.41
C ALA A 6 21.12 48.94 5.10
N SER A 7 20.23 48.61 6.03
CA SER A 7 19.87 49.53 7.13
C SER A 7 19.70 48.77 8.43
N SER A 8 20.70 48.91 9.27
CA SER A 8 20.70 48.57 10.70
C SER A 8 19.95 49.65 11.49
N ARG A 9 19.07 49.29 12.41
CA ARG A 9 18.69 50.15 13.52
C ARG A 9 18.91 49.44 14.87
N LYS A 10 19.96 49.84 15.51
CA LYS A 10 20.19 49.69 16.93
C LYS A 10 19.25 50.66 17.66
N PHE A 11 18.57 50.17 18.73
CA PHE A 11 18.08 51.03 19.81
C PHE A 11 18.64 50.50 21.12
N SER A 12 19.46 51.35 21.73
CA SER A 12 20.02 51.28 23.07
C SER A 12 19.22 52.22 23.93
N THR A 13 18.78 51.79 25.09
CA THR A 13 18.58 52.70 26.25
C THR A 13 18.77 51.96 27.56
N LYS A 14 19.63 52.55 28.33
CA LYS A 14 20.01 52.42 29.71
C LYS A 14 18.86 52.75 30.68
N ALA A 15 18.94 52.18 31.85
CA ALA A 15 18.86 52.77 33.21
C ALA A 15 18.50 51.65 34.20
N GLY A 16 19.08 51.41 35.30
CA GLY A 16 19.63 52.08 36.40
C GLY A 16 18.90 51.64 37.69
N PRO A 17 19.56 51.29 38.83
CA PRO A 17 19.00 50.61 39.97
C PRO A 17 18.65 51.56 41.13
N SER A 18 17.55 51.29 41.84
CA SER A 18 17.23 51.68 43.22
C SER A 18 15.86 51.11 43.60
N ALA A 19 15.53 50.65 44.76
CA ALA A 19 16.00 50.80 46.12
C ALA A 19 15.44 49.64 46.97
N MET A 20 16.25 49.15 47.88
CA MET A 20 15.83 48.36 49.05
C MET A 20 14.98 49.19 50.00
N ARG A 21 14.00 48.55 50.62
CA ARG A 21 13.72 48.54 52.06
C ARG A 21 12.26 48.17 52.33
N GLY A 22 12.10 47.07 53.06
CA GLY A 22 11.60 47.07 54.45
C GLY A 22 10.19 46.49 54.53
N LEU A 23 10.03 45.36 55.15
CA LEU A 23 9.39 45.22 56.47
C LEU A 23 9.15 43.74 56.82
N ARG A 24 9.73 43.37 57.94
CA ARG A 24 9.46 42.12 58.68
C ARG A 24 8.07 42.16 59.31
N ARG A 25 7.54 40.97 59.56
CA ARG A 25 6.67 40.49 60.65
C ARG A 25 5.29 40.03 60.20
N GLY A 26 5.03 38.76 60.60
CA GLY A 26 3.71 38.17 60.67
C GLY A 26 3.75 36.64 60.54
N ALA A 27 4.36 35.98 61.59
CA ALA A 27 4.17 34.52 61.72
C ALA A 27 2.75 34.27 62.21
N ALA A 28 1.97 33.51 61.42
CA ALA A 28 0.79 32.83 61.94
C ALA A 28 0.83 31.40 61.43
N SER A 29 1.12 30.49 62.32
CA SER A 29 1.01 29.04 62.17
C SER A 29 -0.46 28.66 61.97
N GLY A 30 -0.84 28.34 60.79
CA GLY A 30 -2.09 27.64 60.49
C GLY A 30 -1.75 26.23 60.02
N SER A 31 -1.94 25.26 60.90
CA SER A 31 -1.88 23.86 60.66
C SER A 31 -2.98 23.50 59.64
N VAL A 32 -2.61 23.32 58.36
CA VAL A 32 -3.48 22.75 57.35
C VAL A 32 -3.36 21.24 57.48
N SER A 33 -4.45 20.61 57.89
CA SER A 33 -4.63 19.17 57.98
C SER A 33 -4.37 18.48 56.65
N PRO A 34 -3.70 17.30 56.64
CA PRO A 34 -3.34 16.56 55.42
C PRO A 34 -4.52 15.93 54.62
N GLU A 35 -5.74 16.22 55.05
CA GLU A 35 -6.94 15.51 54.52
C GLU A 35 -7.64 16.21 53.35
N ALA A 36 -7.20 17.39 52.93
CA ALA A 36 -7.78 18.12 51.80
C ALA A 36 -7.00 17.98 50.47
N ALA A 37 -5.87 17.28 50.46
CA ALA A 37 -5.04 17.09 49.26
C ALA A 37 -5.39 15.81 48.45
N GLY A 38 -6.40 15.10 48.82
CA GLY A 38 -6.71 13.79 48.27
C GLY A 38 -8.07 13.67 47.61
N LYS A 39 -8.50 14.55 46.71
CA LYS A 39 -9.62 14.30 45.78
C LYS A 39 -9.81 15.40 44.74
N GLN A 40 -8.78 15.90 44.12
CA GLN A 40 -8.91 16.27 42.72
C GLN A 40 -8.82 15.00 41.92
N ARG A 41 -9.91 14.22 41.89
CA ARG A 41 -10.20 13.33 40.78
C ARG A 41 -10.15 14.22 39.53
N VAL A 42 -9.06 14.10 38.78
CA VAL A 42 -9.06 14.44 37.37
C VAL A 42 -10.30 13.72 36.84
N ALA A 43 -11.37 14.46 36.62
CA ALA A 43 -12.51 14.03 35.84
C ALA A 43 -11.93 13.86 34.44
N GLY A 44 -11.33 12.70 34.20
CA GLY A 44 -11.09 12.20 32.86
C GLY A 44 -12.45 12.19 32.22
N THR A 45 -12.72 13.19 31.40
CA THR A 45 -13.80 13.12 30.43
C THR A 45 -13.61 11.81 29.72
N HIS A 46 -14.45 10.82 29.99
CA HIS A 46 -14.63 9.66 29.15
C HIS A 46 -15.11 10.20 27.82
N GLN A 47 -14.19 10.67 26.99
CA GLN A 47 -14.45 10.95 25.60
C GLN A 47 -14.83 9.58 25.02
N GLY A 48 -16.12 9.45 24.67
CA GLY A 48 -16.61 8.23 24.06
C GLY A 48 -15.79 7.91 22.80
N SER A 49 -15.60 6.63 22.51
CA SER A 49 -14.91 6.20 21.28
C SER A 49 -15.45 6.95 20.07
N ILE A 50 -14.57 7.40 19.18
CA ILE A 50 -14.96 8.00 17.89
C ILE A 50 -15.53 6.94 16.93
N GLU A 51 -15.33 5.66 17.25
CA GLU A 51 -15.83 4.51 16.49
C GLU A 51 -17.33 4.41 16.58
N THR A 52 -18.01 4.54 15.45
CA THR A 52 -19.45 4.41 15.30
C THR A 52 -19.81 3.34 14.27
N ARG A 53 -21.08 2.98 14.17
CA ARG A 53 -21.56 2.13 13.07
C ARG A 53 -21.24 2.76 11.71
N TYR A 54 -21.26 4.06 11.62
CA TYR A 54 -20.94 4.79 10.39
C TYR A 54 -19.47 4.62 9.99
N SER A 55 -18.53 4.50 10.94
CA SER A 55 -17.13 4.23 10.65
C SER A 55 -16.94 2.94 9.87
N TRP A 56 -17.72 1.90 10.19
CA TRP A 56 -17.73 0.65 9.43
C TRP A 56 -18.36 0.78 8.04
N VAL A 57 -19.38 1.61 7.89
CA VAL A 57 -19.94 1.95 6.56
C VAL A 57 -18.88 2.63 5.70
N VAL A 58 -18.11 3.56 6.27
CA VAL A 58 -16.97 4.21 5.58
C VAL A 58 -15.91 3.19 5.19
N ALA A 59 -15.55 2.26 6.08
CA ALA A 59 -14.56 1.21 5.80
C ALA A 59 -15.01 0.27 4.68
N ILE A 60 -16.26 -0.19 4.70
CA ILE A 60 -16.82 -1.06 3.65
C ILE A 60 -16.87 -0.30 2.30
N THR A 61 -17.29 0.96 2.32
CA THR A 61 -17.28 1.81 1.12
C THR A 61 -15.87 1.95 0.55
N ALA A 62 -14.86 2.13 1.41
CA ALA A 62 -13.47 2.18 1.00
C ALA A 62 -13.03 0.86 0.34
N VAL A 63 -13.35 -0.30 0.92
CA VAL A 63 -13.08 -1.61 0.32
C VAL A 63 -13.72 -1.74 -1.06
N THR A 64 -14.99 -1.36 -1.19
CA THR A 64 -15.72 -1.41 -2.46
C THR A 64 -15.06 -0.53 -3.52
N MET A 65 -14.73 0.72 -3.17
CA MET A 65 -14.07 1.65 -4.10
C MET A 65 -12.69 1.15 -4.52
N LEU A 66 -11.90 0.60 -3.59
CA LEU A 66 -10.60 0.02 -3.88
C LEU A 66 -10.70 -1.25 -4.74
N SER A 67 -11.72 -2.07 -4.52
CA SER A 67 -12.00 -3.23 -5.35
C SER A 67 -12.36 -2.81 -6.78
N LEU A 68 -13.24 -1.81 -6.94
CA LEU A 68 -13.60 -1.28 -8.26
C LEU A 68 -12.38 -0.69 -9.00
N ALA A 69 -11.55 0.08 -8.33
CA ALA A 69 -10.38 0.69 -8.95
C ALA A 69 -9.31 -0.35 -9.32
N ALA A 70 -9.05 -1.34 -8.45
CA ALA A 70 -8.10 -2.41 -8.71
C ALA A 70 -8.59 -3.41 -9.78
N GLY A 71 -9.88 -3.47 -10.06
CA GLY A 71 -10.44 -4.27 -11.15
C GLY A 71 -9.96 -3.82 -12.54
N GLY A 72 -9.61 -2.54 -12.72
CA GLY A 72 -9.11 -2.04 -14.00
C GLY A 72 -7.90 -2.82 -14.52
N PRO A 73 -6.78 -2.90 -13.80
CA PRO A 73 -5.63 -3.73 -14.18
C PRO A 73 -5.97 -5.22 -14.35
N ILE A 74 -6.93 -5.75 -13.59
CA ILE A 74 -7.32 -7.17 -13.68
C ILE A 74 -7.98 -7.49 -15.02
N THR A 75 -8.66 -6.54 -15.69
CA THR A 75 -9.18 -6.78 -17.04
C THR A 75 -8.06 -7.11 -18.03
N VAL A 76 -6.91 -6.42 -17.89
CA VAL A 76 -5.71 -6.70 -18.71
C VAL A 76 -5.10 -8.07 -18.35
N VAL A 77 -5.05 -8.42 -17.07
CA VAL A 77 -4.51 -9.72 -16.61
C VAL A 77 -5.31 -10.88 -17.17
N VAL A 78 -6.65 -10.79 -17.15
CA VAL A 78 -7.52 -11.85 -17.67
C VAL A 78 -7.53 -11.90 -19.19
N GLY A 79 -7.54 -10.74 -19.86
CA GLY A 79 -7.53 -10.61 -21.31
C GLY A 79 -6.14 -10.58 -21.94
N LEU A 80 -5.07 -10.88 -21.21
CA LEU A 80 -3.68 -10.64 -21.61
C LEU A 80 -3.34 -11.25 -22.97
N VAL A 81 -3.70 -12.52 -23.20
CA VAL A 81 -3.42 -13.22 -24.46
C VAL A 81 -4.22 -12.61 -25.60
N GLN A 82 -5.51 -12.37 -25.41
CA GLN A 82 -6.38 -11.79 -26.46
C GLN A 82 -5.95 -10.36 -26.82
N ILE A 83 -5.57 -9.55 -25.84
CA ILE A 83 -5.05 -8.20 -26.09
C ILE A 83 -3.75 -8.25 -26.87
N ALA A 84 -2.83 -9.18 -26.54
CA ALA A 84 -1.58 -9.37 -27.28
C ALA A 84 -1.82 -9.79 -28.72
N GLU A 85 -2.76 -10.72 -28.96
CA GLU A 85 -3.16 -11.19 -30.30
C GLU A 85 -3.78 -10.07 -31.15
N ASP A 86 -4.73 -9.30 -30.58
CA ASP A 86 -5.39 -8.18 -31.27
C ASP A 86 -4.41 -7.08 -31.69
N PHE A 87 -3.37 -6.84 -30.91
CA PHE A 87 -2.32 -5.87 -31.27
C PHE A 87 -1.21 -6.46 -32.14
N GLY A 88 -1.24 -7.77 -32.45
CA GLY A 88 -0.14 -8.45 -33.10
C GLY A 88 1.18 -8.30 -32.36
N SER A 89 1.13 -8.15 -31.05
CA SER A 89 2.27 -7.90 -30.18
C SER A 89 2.56 -9.10 -29.29
N GLY A 90 3.73 -9.08 -28.64
CA GLY A 90 4.02 -10.02 -27.55
C GLY A 90 3.22 -9.68 -26.28
N ARG A 91 3.38 -10.51 -25.26
CA ARG A 91 2.77 -10.34 -23.93
C ARG A 91 3.34 -9.16 -23.16
N SER A 92 4.50 -8.64 -23.58
CA SER A 92 5.15 -7.47 -22.95
C SER A 92 4.30 -6.20 -23.05
N LEU A 93 3.55 -5.99 -24.14
CA LEU A 93 2.72 -4.78 -24.30
C LEU A 93 1.57 -4.71 -23.29
N PRO A 94 0.65 -5.71 -23.20
CA PRO A 94 -0.39 -5.68 -22.17
C PRO A 94 0.19 -5.74 -20.75
N SER A 95 1.30 -6.43 -20.53
CA SER A 95 2.00 -6.44 -19.25
C SER A 95 2.55 -5.06 -18.89
N LEU A 96 3.06 -4.29 -19.87
CA LEU A 96 3.47 -2.91 -19.69
C LEU A 96 2.30 -2.02 -19.26
N ALA A 97 1.12 -2.19 -19.87
CA ALA A 97 -0.07 -1.43 -19.48
C ALA A 97 -0.45 -1.69 -18.01
N ASN A 98 -0.44 -2.96 -17.59
CA ASN A 98 -0.65 -3.34 -16.19
C ASN A 98 0.43 -2.75 -15.26
N SER A 99 1.69 -2.78 -15.68
CA SER A 99 2.82 -2.20 -14.94
C SER A 99 2.72 -0.69 -14.79
N LEU A 100 2.31 0.01 -15.83
CA LEU A 100 2.07 1.46 -15.78
C LEU A 100 0.94 1.80 -14.80
N ALA A 101 -0.07 0.95 -14.63
CA ALA A 101 -1.09 1.14 -13.60
C ALA A 101 -0.49 1.07 -12.18
N TYR A 102 0.40 0.13 -11.89
CA TYR A 102 1.12 0.07 -10.59
C TYR A 102 2.04 1.27 -10.40
N PHE A 103 2.84 1.60 -11.39
CA PHE A 103 3.77 2.72 -11.32
C PHE A 103 3.05 4.06 -11.22
N GLY A 104 1.97 4.23 -12.00
CA GLY A 104 1.07 5.38 -11.88
C GLY A 104 0.48 5.51 -10.48
N THR A 105 0.02 4.40 -9.89
CA THR A 105 -0.50 4.36 -8.51
C THR A 105 0.57 4.82 -7.50
N ALA A 106 1.82 4.41 -7.69
CA ALA A 106 2.93 4.78 -6.82
C ALA A 106 3.17 6.30 -6.82
N ILE A 107 3.23 6.91 -7.99
CA ILE A 107 3.39 8.36 -8.15
C ILE A 107 2.12 9.09 -7.69
N GLY A 108 0.96 8.62 -8.15
CA GLY A 108 -0.34 9.23 -7.88
C GLY A 108 -0.66 9.29 -6.39
N GLY A 109 -0.26 8.28 -5.63
CA GLY A 109 -0.44 8.27 -4.17
C GLY A 109 0.26 9.43 -3.46
N MET A 110 1.43 9.85 -3.95
CA MET A 110 2.14 11.02 -3.42
C MET A 110 1.44 12.34 -3.82
N VAL A 111 1.09 12.46 -5.10
CA VAL A 111 0.46 13.68 -5.64
C VAL A 111 -0.96 13.87 -5.06
N CYS A 112 -1.77 12.83 -5.10
CA CYS A 112 -3.16 12.91 -4.62
C CYS A 112 -3.26 13.04 -3.10
N GLY A 113 -2.25 12.59 -2.34
CA GLY A 113 -2.16 12.87 -0.91
C GLY A 113 -2.15 14.38 -0.60
N VAL A 114 -1.45 15.18 -1.40
CA VAL A 114 -1.46 16.66 -1.29
C VAL A 114 -2.82 17.23 -1.70
N MET A 115 -3.45 16.67 -2.73
CA MET A 115 -4.78 17.09 -3.17
C MET A 115 -5.84 16.87 -2.07
N VAL A 116 -5.76 15.78 -1.32
CA VAL A 116 -6.68 15.51 -0.19
C VAL A 116 -6.58 16.58 0.89
N ALA A 117 -5.36 17.04 1.20
CA ALA A 117 -5.18 18.11 2.18
C ALA A 117 -5.85 19.43 1.76
N ARG A 118 -6.00 19.67 0.46
CA ARG A 118 -6.56 20.90 -0.11
C ARG A 118 -8.07 20.82 -0.37
N PHE A 119 -8.53 19.69 -0.93
CA PHE A 119 -9.89 19.53 -1.44
C PHE A 119 -10.74 18.56 -0.60
N GLY A 120 -10.10 17.85 0.33
CA GLY A 120 -10.76 16.82 1.13
C GLY A 120 -10.91 15.47 0.40
N GLN A 121 -11.07 14.40 1.17
CA GLN A 121 -11.11 13.02 0.65
C GLN A 121 -12.29 12.77 -0.30
N ARG A 122 -13.45 13.37 -0.05
CA ARG A 122 -14.66 13.18 -0.86
C ARG A 122 -14.45 13.57 -2.34
N LEU A 123 -13.95 14.78 -2.59
CA LEU A 123 -13.74 15.26 -3.96
C LEU A 123 -12.62 14.50 -4.66
N VAL A 124 -11.54 14.20 -3.96
CA VAL A 124 -10.42 13.42 -4.52
C VAL A 124 -10.85 12.00 -4.86
N ALA A 125 -11.68 11.37 -4.05
CA ALA A 125 -12.22 10.05 -4.33
C ALA A 125 -13.20 10.03 -5.51
N MET A 126 -14.05 11.05 -5.64
CA MET A 126 -14.91 11.21 -6.83
C MET A 126 -14.08 11.39 -8.10
N PHE A 127 -13.08 12.27 -8.05
CA PHE A 127 -12.12 12.47 -9.14
C PHE A 127 -11.42 11.16 -9.51
N GLY A 128 -10.93 10.38 -8.51
CA GLY A 128 -10.31 9.09 -8.73
C GLY A 128 -11.23 8.08 -9.41
N GLY A 129 -12.49 7.99 -8.99
CA GLY A 129 -13.50 7.13 -9.61
C GLY A 129 -13.78 7.52 -11.08
N ILE A 130 -13.90 8.82 -11.37
CA ILE A 130 -14.04 9.33 -12.74
C ILE A 130 -12.78 9.03 -13.57
N ALA A 131 -11.60 9.22 -13.01
CA ALA A 131 -10.33 8.96 -13.70
C ALA A 131 -10.17 7.48 -14.07
N VAL A 132 -10.53 6.54 -13.17
CA VAL A 132 -10.57 5.10 -13.48
C VAL A 132 -11.53 4.84 -14.63
N ALA A 133 -12.74 5.38 -14.57
CA ALA A 133 -13.76 5.17 -15.60
C ALA A 133 -13.30 5.68 -16.98
N LEU A 134 -12.83 6.91 -17.06
CA LEU A 134 -12.33 7.51 -18.29
C LEU A 134 -11.08 6.79 -18.81
N GLY A 135 -10.18 6.35 -17.91
CA GLY A 135 -8.99 5.58 -18.27
C GLY A 135 -9.35 4.24 -18.91
N LEU A 136 -10.34 3.53 -18.37
CA LEU A 136 -10.85 2.29 -18.95
C LEU A 136 -11.57 2.49 -20.29
N MET A 137 -12.38 3.56 -20.40
CA MET A 137 -13.03 3.93 -21.64
C MET A 137 -11.99 4.27 -22.71
N LEU A 138 -10.93 5.01 -22.37
CA LEU A 138 -9.84 5.29 -23.30
C LEU A 138 -9.11 4.00 -23.70
N ALA A 139 -8.78 3.14 -22.75
CA ALA A 139 -8.13 1.85 -23.01
C ALA A 139 -8.94 0.94 -23.94
N SER A 140 -10.26 1.08 -23.94
CA SER A 140 -11.18 0.28 -24.78
C SER A 140 -11.17 0.62 -26.27
N PHE A 141 -10.50 1.69 -26.70
CA PHE A 141 -10.46 2.08 -28.12
C PHE A 141 -9.68 1.10 -29.02
N GLY A 142 -8.94 0.15 -28.40
CA GLY A 142 -8.23 -0.86 -29.18
C GLY A 142 -6.92 -0.39 -29.81
N GLU A 143 -6.40 0.75 -29.35
CA GLU A 143 -5.11 1.30 -29.77
C GLU A 143 -4.07 1.12 -28.65
N SER A 144 -2.84 0.72 -29.01
CA SER A 144 -1.78 0.45 -28.02
C SER A 144 -1.49 1.64 -27.11
N TRP A 145 -1.42 2.85 -27.69
CA TRP A 145 -1.19 4.07 -26.91
C TRP A 145 -2.36 4.37 -25.95
N ALA A 146 -3.59 4.12 -26.39
CA ALA A 146 -4.79 4.35 -25.60
C ALA A 146 -4.86 3.38 -24.39
N LEU A 147 -4.46 2.12 -24.60
CA LEU A 147 -4.31 1.14 -23.52
C LEU A 147 -3.26 1.60 -22.50
N LEU A 148 -2.07 2.00 -22.93
CA LEU A 148 -0.97 2.42 -22.04
C LEU A 148 -1.32 3.70 -21.28
N VAL A 149 -1.85 4.71 -21.96
CA VAL A 149 -2.25 6.00 -21.34
C VAL A 149 -3.46 5.80 -20.43
N GLY A 150 -4.46 5.06 -20.87
CA GLY A 150 -5.68 4.77 -20.10
C GLY A 150 -5.35 4.05 -18.78
N LEU A 151 -4.53 3.01 -18.82
CA LEU A 151 -4.11 2.26 -17.63
C LEU A 151 -3.11 3.05 -16.79
N GLY A 152 -2.10 3.66 -17.40
CA GLY A 152 -1.03 4.37 -16.68
C GLY A 152 -1.51 5.65 -16.01
N LEU A 153 -2.09 6.55 -16.77
CA LEU A 153 -2.54 7.85 -16.26
C LEU A 153 -3.95 7.77 -15.67
N GLY A 154 -4.92 7.23 -16.42
CA GLY A 154 -6.32 7.19 -16.00
C GLY A 154 -6.52 6.30 -14.78
N VAL A 155 -6.25 5.01 -14.93
CA VAL A 155 -6.45 4.03 -13.86
C VAL A 155 -5.38 4.12 -12.78
N GLY A 156 -4.09 4.22 -13.16
CA GLY A 156 -2.97 4.22 -12.21
C GLY A 156 -2.83 5.55 -11.47
N LEU A 157 -2.33 6.58 -12.18
CA LEU A 157 -1.91 7.84 -11.58
C LEU A 157 -3.08 8.58 -10.89
N PHE A 158 -4.13 8.86 -11.63
CA PHE A 158 -5.26 9.65 -11.13
C PHE A 158 -6.35 8.80 -10.49
N GLY A 159 -6.49 7.55 -10.88
CA GLY A 159 -7.49 6.63 -10.35
C GLY A 159 -7.05 5.98 -9.03
N ASN A 160 -6.27 4.92 -9.12
CA ASN A 160 -5.76 4.18 -7.95
C ASN A 160 -4.90 5.05 -7.03
N GLY A 161 -4.12 5.99 -7.60
CA GLY A 161 -3.32 6.94 -6.83
C GLY A 161 -4.17 7.84 -5.94
N ALA A 162 -5.34 8.28 -6.40
CA ALA A 162 -6.29 9.08 -5.61
C ALA A 162 -7.06 8.24 -4.59
N LEU A 163 -7.22 6.94 -4.83
CA LEU A 163 -8.04 6.06 -4.01
C LEU A 163 -7.23 5.28 -2.98
N PHE A 164 -6.15 4.58 -3.35
CA PHE A 164 -5.52 3.60 -2.47
C PHE A 164 -4.82 4.22 -1.26
N PRO A 165 -3.72 5.02 -1.39
CA PRO A 165 -3.04 5.54 -0.22
C PRO A 165 -3.85 6.58 0.57
N PRO A 166 -4.55 7.53 -0.07
CA PRO A 166 -5.33 8.52 0.65
C PRO A 166 -6.52 7.92 1.41
N MET A 167 -7.16 6.86 0.86
CA MET A 167 -8.29 6.21 1.53
C MET A 167 -7.87 5.48 2.80
N LEU A 168 -6.69 4.85 2.80
CA LEU A 168 -6.13 4.26 4.02
C LEU A 168 -5.90 5.31 5.10
N ALA A 169 -5.32 6.45 4.73
CA ALA A 169 -5.13 7.56 5.66
C ALA A 169 -6.46 8.10 6.19
N TYR A 170 -7.43 8.31 5.30
CA TYR A 170 -8.76 8.81 5.66
C TYR A 170 -9.51 7.86 6.61
N VAL A 171 -9.56 6.54 6.30
CA VAL A 171 -10.24 5.57 7.17
C VAL A 171 -9.57 5.50 8.55
N SER A 172 -8.26 5.67 8.62
CA SER A 172 -7.56 5.69 9.91
C SER A 172 -8.03 6.77 10.88
N LEU A 173 -8.69 7.82 10.40
CA LEU A 173 -9.24 8.91 11.20
C LEU A 173 -10.65 8.61 11.76
N TRP A 174 -11.27 7.52 11.35
CA TRP A 174 -12.60 7.09 11.79
C TRP A 174 -12.57 6.04 12.90
N PHE A 175 -11.37 5.53 13.23
CA PHE A 175 -11.18 4.45 14.19
C PHE A 175 -10.14 4.79 15.24
N ASP A 176 -10.44 4.51 16.51
CA ASP A 176 -9.53 4.61 17.65
C ASP A 176 -9.19 3.22 18.24
N ARG A 177 -10.20 2.39 18.51
CA ARG A 177 -10.03 1.08 19.16
C ARG A 177 -9.63 -0.03 18.17
N ARG A 178 -10.26 -0.07 16.98
CA ARG A 178 -10.08 -1.13 15.97
C ARG A 178 -9.40 -0.62 14.71
N ARG A 179 -8.56 0.39 14.86
CA ARG A 179 -7.86 1.06 13.73
C ARG A 179 -7.05 0.08 12.89
N GLY A 180 -6.31 -0.85 13.53
CA GLY A 180 -5.54 -1.87 12.82
C GLY A 180 -6.41 -2.79 11.98
N THR A 181 -7.51 -3.29 12.55
CA THR A 181 -8.48 -4.15 11.83
C THR A 181 -9.12 -3.44 10.65
N ALA A 182 -9.55 -2.17 10.83
CA ALA A 182 -10.14 -1.38 9.77
C ALA A 182 -9.15 -1.13 8.62
N LEU A 183 -7.91 -0.77 8.94
CA LEU A 183 -6.86 -0.57 7.93
C LEU A 183 -6.49 -1.85 7.19
N ALA A 184 -6.41 -2.99 7.90
CA ALA A 184 -6.17 -4.29 7.27
C ALA A 184 -7.31 -4.67 6.32
N LEU A 185 -8.56 -4.44 6.73
CA LEU A 185 -9.74 -4.67 5.89
C LEU A 185 -9.69 -3.80 4.62
N VAL A 186 -9.47 -2.50 4.75
CA VAL A 186 -9.42 -1.56 3.62
C VAL A 186 -8.26 -1.88 2.68
N ALA A 187 -7.06 -2.14 3.22
CA ALA A 187 -5.92 -2.55 2.41
C ALA A 187 -6.15 -3.87 1.67
N SER A 188 -7.07 -4.72 2.15
CA SER A 188 -7.44 -5.95 1.48
C SER A 188 -8.42 -5.75 0.31
N GLY A 189 -8.89 -4.54 0.05
CA GLY A 189 -9.78 -4.23 -1.08
C GLY A 189 -9.22 -4.63 -2.44
N GLN A 190 -7.89 -4.58 -2.60
CA GLN A 190 -7.21 -5.08 -3.82
C GLN A 190 -7.34 -6.60 -3.97
N TYR A 191 -7.29 -7.37 -2.87
CA TYR A 191 -7.51 -8.80 -2.92
C TYR A 191 -8.98 -9.14 -3.16
N VAL A 192 -9.91 -8.31 -2.64
CA VAL A 192 -11.34 -8.43 -2.99
C VAL A 192 -11.51 -8.28 -4.50
N ALA A 193 -10.84 -7.33 -5.13
CA ALA A 193 -10.82 -7.23 -6.58
C ALA A 193 -10.28 -8.50 -7.24
N GLY A 194 -9.16 -9.02 -6.74
CA GLY A 194 -8.48 -10.18 -7.29
C GLY A 194 -9.30 -11.48 -7.24
N PHE A 195 -10.16 -11.67 -6.24
CA PHE A 195 -10.98 -12.87 -6.20
C PHE A 195 -12.38 -12.69 -6.83
N LEU A 196 -12.89 -11.46 -6.87
CA LEU A 196 -14.23 -11.20 -7.38
C LEU A 196 -14.27 -11.04 -8.91
N TRP A 197 -13.35 -10.21 -9.46
CA TRP A 197 -13.44 -9.78 -10.86
C TRP A 197 -12.95 -10.80 -11.90
N PRO A 198 -11.93 -11.66 -11.67
CA PRO A 198 -11.41 -12.51 -12.73
C PRO A 198 -12.44 -13.43 -13.39
N PRO A 199 -13.32 -14.18 -12.67
CA PRO A 199 -14.33 -15.00 -13.29
C PRO A 199 -15.41 -14.18 -14.04
N ILE A 200 -15.69 -12.96 -13.55
CA ILE A 200 -16.65 -12.04 -14.18
C ILE A 200 -16.07 -11.52 -15.49
N PHE A 201 -14.81 -11.07 -15.47
CA PHE A 201 -14.14 -10.55 -16.64
C PHE A 201 -13.89 -11.63 -17.70
N GLU A 202 -13.52 -12.84 -17.27
CA GLU A 202 -13.33 -13.95 -18.21
C GLU A 202 -14.60 -14.19 -19.01
N ARG A 203 -15.76 -14.31 -18.35
CA ARG A 203 -17.04 -14.50 -19.04
C ARG A 203 -17.42 -13.31 -19.92
N ALA A 204 -17.19 -12.08 -19.42
CA ALA A 204 -17.50 -10.88 -20.18
C ALA A 204 -16.59 -10.76 -21.42
N ILE A 205 -15.30 -11.04 -21.28
CA ILE A 205 -14.32 -10.99 -22.37
C ILE A 205 -14.63 -12.08 -23.41
N ALA A 206 -14.96 -13.31 -22.97
CA ALA A 206 -15.35 -14.40 -23.86
C ALA A 206 -16.62 -14.07 -24.67
N THR A 207 -17.54 -13.28 -24.10
CA THR A 207 -18.83 -12.99 -24.75
C THR A 207 -18.80 -11.71 -25.58
N PHE A 208 -18.16 -10.65 -25.08
CA PHE A 208 -18.23 -9.30 -25.66
C PHE A 208 -16.89 -8.79 -26.20
N GLY A 209 -15.79 -9.51 -25.95
CA GLY A 209 -14.43 -9.04 -26.19
C GLY A 209 -13.92 -8.10 -25.09
N TRP A 210 -12.60 -7.93 -25.03
CA TRP A 210 -11.95 -7.15 -23.98
C TRP A 210 -12.25 -5.65 -24.06
N GLN A 211 -12.39 -5.07 -25.26
CA GLN A 211 -12.70 -3.65 -25.46
C GLN A 211 -14.05 -3.28 -24.82
N ARG A 212 -15.11 -4.02 -25.20
CA ARG A 212 -16.45 -3.78 -24.66
C ARG A 212 -16.53 -4.06 -23.18
N THR A 213 -15.79 -5.03 -22.69
CA THR A 213 -15.68 -5.34 -21.25
C THR A 213 -15.04 -4.20 -20.48
N MET A 214 -13.93 -3.62 -20.97
CA MET A 214 -13.29 -2.46 -20.34
C MET A 214 -14.20 -1.24 -20.36
N PHE A 215 -14.86 -0.97 -21.48
CA PHE A 215 -15.80 0.13 -21.59
C PHE A 215 -16.97 0.01 -20.62
N GLY A 216 -17.63 -1.16 -20.59
CA GLY A 216 -18.74 -1.45 -19.69
C GLY A 216 -18.32 -1.40 -18.23
N TYR A 217 -17.11 -1.89 -17.92
CA TYR A 217 -16.58 -1.81 -16.57
C TYR A 217 -16.27 -0.36 -16.15
N GLY A 218 -15.79 0.48 -17.07
CA GLY A 218 -15.62 1.91 -16.84
C GLY A 218 -16.93 2.59 -16.44
N ILE A 219 -18.03 2.28 -17.14
CA ILE A 219 -19.38 2.78 -16.78
C ILE A 219 -19.78 2.30 -15.38
N LEU A 220 -19.57 1.01 -15.06
CA LEU A 220 -19.90 0.44 -13.77
C LEU A 220 -19.11 1.15 -12.64
N VAL A 221 -17.82 1.40 -12.84
CA VAL A 221 -16.98 2.12 -11.87
C VAL A 221 -17.52 3.53 -11.65
N ALA A 222 -17.83 4.28 -12.70
CA ALA A 222 -18.41 5.62 -12.57
C ALA A 222 -19.75 5.59 -11.83
N ALA A 223 -20.63 4.65 -12.20
CA ALA A 223 -21.97 4.52 -11.64
C ALA A 223 -21.98 4.13 -10.15
N ILE A 224 -20.96 3.45 -9.66
CA ILE A 224 -20.89 3.01 -8.26
C ILE A 224 -19.92 3.88 -7.45
N ALA A 225 -18.66 4.07 -7.90
CA ALA A 225 -17.65 4.74 -7.09
C ALA A 225 -17.97 6.24 -6.88
N VAL A 226 -18.49 6.92 -7.90
CA VAL A 226 -18.80 8.36 -7.78
C VAL A 226 -19.95 8.64 -6.81
N PRO A 227 -21.11 7.97 -6.89
CA PRO A 227 -22.17 8.15 -5.90
C PRO A 227 -21.75 7.70 -4.49
N LEU A 228 -21.03 6.59 -4.34
CA LEU A 228 -20.53 6.16 -3.03
C LEU A 228 -19.62 7.21 -2.41
N ALA A 229 -18.66 7.76 -3.16
CA ALA A 229 -17.82 8.85 -2.68
C ALA A 229 -18.65 10.08 -2.29
N ALA A 230 -19.62 10.47 -3.13
CA ALA A 230 -20.45 11.64 -2.91
C ALA A 230 -21.39 11.52 -1.69
N LEU A 231 -21.93 10.35 -1.43
CA LEU A 231 -22.94 10.13 -0.38
C LEU A 231 -22.35 9.73 0.96
N VAL A 232 -21.27 8.90 0.92
CA VAL A 232 -20.74 8.29 2.14
C VAL A 232 -19.48 8.99 2.67
N LEU A 233 -18.61 9.54 1.84
CA LEU A 233 -17.37 10.14 2.35
C LEU A 233 -17.64 11.53 2.92
N ARG A 234 -17.65 11.65 4.26
CA ARG A 234 -17.85 12.89 5.02
C ARG A 234 -16.54 13.33 5.67
N PRO A 235 -16.41 14.60 6.10
CA PRO A 235 -15.28 15.01 6.92
C PRO A 235 -15.13 14.11 8.15
N PRO A 236 -13.90 13.68 8.52
CA PRO A 236 -13.68 12.84 9.69
C PRO A 236 -14.00 13.60 10.98
N PRO A 237 -14.26 12.90 12.11
CA PRO A 237 -14.48 13.52 13.41
C PRO A 237 -13.33 14.40 13.83
N ALA A 238 -13.60 15.57 14.43
CA ALA A 238 -12.58 16.56 14.81
C ALA A 238 -11.59 16.09 15.88
N GLN A 239 -11.85 14.97 16.57
CA GLN A 239 -11.05 14.39 17.64
C GLN A 239 -10.06 13.31 17.20
N ALA A 240 -9.83 13.17 15.90
CA ALA A 240 -8.89 12.18 15.36
C ALA A 240 -7.45 12.52 15.75
N THR A 241 -6.98 11.99 16.88
CA THR A 241 -5.60 12.10 17.31
C THR A 241 -4.68 11.27 16.41
N THR A 242 -3.61 11.86 15.94
CA THR A 242 -2.50 11.18 15.29
C THR A 242 -1.95 10.11 16.22
N GLY A 243 -1.94 8.85 15.77
CA GLY A 243 -1.51 7.71 16.59
C GLY A 243 -0.07 7.84 17.06
N ASN A 244 0.18 7.29 18.24
CA ASN A 244 1.49 7.23 18.89
C ASN A 244 2.51 6.51 18.02
N PHE A 245 3.47 7.27 17.53
CA PHE A 245 4.71 6.76 16.96
C PHE A 245 5.75 6.69 18.10
N ALA A 246 6.80 5.89 17.92
CA ALA A 246 7.88 5.80 18.91
C ALA A 246 8.46 7.21 19.20
N GLU A 247 8.08 7.78 20.33
CA GLU A 247 8.40 9.17 20.72
C GLU A 247 9.88 9.38 21.12
N ASN A 248 10.68 8.31 21.28
CA ASN A 248 11.97 8.37 21.96
C ASN A 248 13.21 8.24 21.07
N MET A 249 13.09 8.16 19.74
CA MET A 249 14.28 8.07 18.87
C MET A 249 14.64 9.43 18.29
N GLN A 250 15.89 9.86 18.50
CA GLN A 250 16.40 11.11 17.91
C GLN A 250 16.62 10.94 16.38
N PRO A 251 16.29 11.96 15.56
CA PRO A 251 16.62 11.99 14.16
C PRO A 251 18.12 11.80 13.94
N GLY A 252 18.51 10.95 12.99
CA GLY A 252 19.93 10.69 12.70
C GLY A 252 20.61 9.64 13.56
N ALA A 253 19.91 8.99 14.49
CA ALA A 253 20.45 7.88 15.27
C ALA A 253 20.89 6.71 14.35
N ARG A 254 21.91 5.97 14.81
CA ARG A 254 22.34 4.73 14.13
C ARG A 254 21.24 3.68 14.25
N VAL A 255 20.81 3.15 13.10
CA VAL A 255 19.80 2.09 13.01
C VAL A 255 20.52 0.80 12.61
N LEU A 256 20.34 -0.27 13.36
CA LEU A 256 20.99 -1.55 13.11
C LEU A 256 22.55 -1.45 13.06
N GLY A 257 23.13 -0.53 13.83
CA GLY A 257 24.57 -0.28 13.85
C GLY A 257 25.14 0.41 12.59
N MET A 258 24.27 0.95 11.71
CA MET A 258 24.65 1.67 10.49
C MET A 258 23.97 3.05 10.42
N ASN A 259 24.33 3.85 9.42
CA ASN A 259 23.65 5.12 9.15
C ASN A 259 22.15 4.86 8.87
N GLY A 260 21.25 5.64 9.50
CA GLY A 260 19.81 5.46 9.36
C GLY A 260 19.31 5.53 7.91
N ASN A 261 19.90 6.39 7.08
CA ASN A 261 19.52 6.48 5.67
C ASN A 261 19.98 5.26 4.86
N LEU A 262 21.14 4.68 5.19
CA LEU A 262 21.60 3.43 4.56
C LEU A 262 20.71 2.25 4.97
N ALA A 263 20.35 2.15 6.25
CA ALA A 263 19.41 1.12 6.73
C ALA A 263 18.06 1.24 6.05
N PHE A 264 17.56 2.46 5.87
CA PHE A 264 16.31 2.72 5.14
C PHE A 264 16.43 2.34 3.66
N LEU A 265 17.51 2.74 2.99
CA LEU A 265 17.72 2.43 1.57
C LEU A 265 17.75 0.90 1.35
N LEU A 266 18.47 0.16 2.21
CA LEU A 266 18.51 -1.30 2.13
C LEU A 266 17.12 -1.92 2.35
N LEU A 267 16.37 -1.45 3.35
CA LEU A 267 15.02 -1.94 3.62
C LEU A 267 14.05 -1.65 2.46
N ALA A 268 14.13 -0.47 1.89
CA ALA A 268 13.31 -0.03 0.76
C ALA A 268 13.68 -0.78 -0.53
N PHE A 269 14.97 -1.04 -0.75
CA PHE A 269 15.44 -1.86 -1.86
C PHE A 269 15.05 -3.34 -1.70
N CYS A 270 15.09 -3.88 -0.49
CA CYS A 270 14.52 -5.21 -0.19
C CYS A 270 13.03 -5.26 -0.56
N SER A 271 12.27 -4.23 -0.25
CA SER A 271 10.84 -4.17 -0.59
C SER A 271 10.62 -4.15 -2.10
N PHE A 272 11.42 -3.40 -2.86
CA PHE A 272 11.40 -3.39 -4.33
C PHE A 272 11.67 -4.79 -4.89
N LEU A 273 12.78 -5.43 -4.49
CA LEU A 273 13.18 -6.75 -4.95
C LEU A 273 12.13 -7.84 -4.61
N CYS A 274 11.52 -7.76 -3.44
CA CYS A 274 10.49 -8.68 -2.99
C CYS A 274 9.19 -8.56 -3.81
N CYS A 275 8.85 -7.35 -4.22
CA CYS A 275 7.63 -7.08 -4.97
C CYS A 275 7.71 -7.48 -6.45
N ILE A 276 8.93 -7.64 -7.01
CA ILE A 276 9.12 -8.17 -8.37
C ILE A 276 8.48 -9.56 -8.50
N PRO A 277 8.93 -10.61 -7.79
CA PRO A 277 8.33 -11.93 -7.90
C PRO A 277 6.88 -11.98 -7.39
N MET A 278 6.48 -11.08 -6.50
CA MET A 278 5.10 -11.01 -6.00
C MET A 278 4.09 -10.71 -7.12
N ALA A 279 4.44 -9.85 -8.07
CA ALA A 279 3.55 -9.46 -9.15
C ALA A 279 3.55 -10.44 -10.32
N MET A 280 4.62 -11.22 -10.53
CA MET A 280 4.75 -12.11 -11.68
C MET A 280 3.59 -13.14 -11.78
N PRO A 281 3.32 -13.98 -10.76
CA PRO A 281 2.20 -14.91 -10.84
C PRO A 281 0.85 -14.18 -10.88
N ALA A 282 0.68 -13.12 -10.10
CA ALA A 282 -0.58 -12.37 -10.07
C ALA A 282 -0.96 -11.77 -11.43
N ALA A 283 0.04 -11.38 -12.24
CA ALA A 283 -0.18 -10.79 -13.56
C ALA A 283 -0.25 -11.82 -14.70
N HIS A 284 0.34 -13.00 -14.53
CA HIS A 284 0.53 -13.93 -15.64
C HIS A 284 -0.10 -15.32 -15.43
N LEU A 285 -0.71 -15.59 -14.26
CA LEU A 285 -1.25 -16.93 -13.94
C LEU A 285 -2.30 -17.40 -14.95
N VAL A 286 -3.19 -16.52 -15.39
CA VAL A 286 -4.24 -16.86 -16.36
C VAL A 286 -3.63 -17.25 -17.71
N ALA A 287 -2.65 -16.47 -18.19
CA ALA A 287 -1.94 -16.75 -19.44
C ALA A 287 -1.06 -18.01 -19.33
N PHE A 288 -0.40 -18.23 -18.18
CA PHE A 288 0.37 -19.42 -17.91
C PHE A 288 -0.50 -20.69 -17.93
N CYS A 289 -1.70 -20.64 -17.33
CA CYS A 289 -2.66 -21.74 -17.41
C CYS A 289 -3.06 -22.05 -18.87
N GLY A 290 -3.29 -21.00 -19.68
CA GLY A 290 -3.60 -21.18 -21.11
C GLY A 290 -2.50 -21.88 -21.88
N ASP A 291 -1.22 -21.57 -21.62
CA ASP A 291 -0.07 -22.25 -22.25
C ASP A 291 0.04 -23.74 -21.87
N LEU A 292 -0.49 -24.13 -20.73
CA LEU A 292 -0.58 -25.52 -20.28
C LEU A 292 -1.84 -26.24 -20.78
N GLY A 293 -2.66 -25.59 -21.64
CA GLY A 293 -3.93 -26.15 -22.12
C GLY A 293 -5.08 -26.11 -21.11
N ILE A 294 -4.91 -25.41 -19.98
CA ILE A 294 -5.97 -25.20 -18.98
C ILE A 294 -6.87 -24.06 -19.48
N SER A 295 -8.19 -24.26 -19.43
CA SER A 295 -9.14 -23.26 -19.91
C SER A 295 -9.00 -21.91 -19.20
N ALA A 296 -9.27 -20.80 -19.90
CA ALA A 296 -9.22 -19.44 -19.36
C ALA A 296 -10.10 -19.28 -18.12
N SER A 297 -11.28 -19.94 -18.10
CA SER A 297 -12.19 -19.95 -16.95
C SER A 297 -11.54 -20.57 -15.70
N ARG A 298 -10.79 -21.66 -15.86
CA ARG A 298 -10.05 -22.29 -14.75
C ARG A 298 -8.86 -21.45 -14.32
N GLY A 299 -8.15 -20.83 -15.26
CA GLY A 299 -7.08 -19.87 -14.95
C GLY A 299 -7.59 -18.65 -14.17
N ALA A 300 -8.72 -18.07 -14.56
CA ALA A 300 -9.36 -16.97 -13.84
C ALA A 300 -9.83 -17.40 -12.43
N LEU A 301 -10.39 -18.61 -12.29
CA LEU A 301 -10.76 -19.16 -11.00
C LEU A 301 -9.53 -19.39 -10.12
N MET A 302 -8.41 -19.85 -10.68
CA MET A 302 -7.16 -20.07 -9.97
C MET A 302 -6.59 -18.76 -9.43
N LEU A 303 -6.64 -17.66 -10.21
CA LEU A 303 -6.28 -16.32 -9.76
C LEU A 303 -7.20 -15.84 -8.62
N SER A 304 -8.49 -16.15 -8.70
CA SER A 304 -9.45 -15.86 -7.64
C SER A 304 -9.13 -16.60 -6.35
N VAL A 305 -8.78 -17.88 -6.43
CA VAL A 305 -8.40 -18.69 -5.26
C VAL A 305 -7.11 -18.18 -4.65
N LEU A 306 -6.09 -17.84 -5.45
CA LEU A 306 -4.84 -17.24 -4.99
C LEU A 306 -5.09 -15.96 -4.17
N THR A 307 -5.88 -15.07 -4.71
CA THR A 307 -6.13 -13.76 -4.09
C THR A 307 -7.09 -13.85 -2.90
N PHE A 308 -8.04 -14.80 -2.91
CA PHE A 308 -8.87 -15.11 -1.76
C PHE A 308 -8.03 -15.69 -0.60
N ALA A 309 -7.13 -16.62 -0.89
CA ALA A 309 -6.18 -17.15 0.08
C ALA A 309 -5.30 -16.03 0.67
N ALA A 310 -4.83 -15.10 -0.17
CA ALA A 310 -4.08 -13.93 0.28
C ALA A 310 -4.91 -13.00 1.17
N PHE A 311 -6.20 -12.79 0.85
CA PHE A 311 -7.13 -12.03 1.69
C PHE A 311 -7.27 -12.65 3.09
N MET A 312 -7.50 -13.96 3.17
CA MET A 312 -7.63 -14.69 4.43
C MET A 312 -6.34 -14.66 5.25
N ALA A 313 -5.21 -14.95 4.61
CA ALA A 313 -3.91 -15.01 5.26
C ALA A 313 -3.40 -13.66 5.77
N ARG A 314 -3.84 -12.54 5.18
CA ARG A 314 -3.42 -11.19 5.62
C ARG A 314 -3.69 -10.94 7.10
N GLN A 315 -4.81 -11.42 7.62
CA GLN A 315 -5.16 -11.25 9.03
C GLN A 315 -4.22 -12.08 9.93
N PHE A 316 -3.93 -13.32 9.51
CA PHE A 316 -2.97 -14.18 10.21
C PHE A 316 -1.57 -13.58 10.24
N TRP A 317 -1.06 -13.08 9.11
CA TRP A 317 0.25 -12.44 9.01
C TRP A 317 0.34 -11.16 9.84
N GLY A 318 -0.73 -10.38 9.92
CA GLY A 318 -0.80 -9.20 10.79
C GLY A 318 -0.61 -9.58 12.25
N TRP A 319 -1.40 -10.55 12.73
CA TRP A 319 -1.30 -11.07 14.09
C TRP A 319 0.09 -11.68 14.39
N LEU A 320 0.65 -12.44 13.44
CA LEU A 320 1.98 -13.03 13.58
C LEU A 320 3.06 -11.94 13.65
N SER A 321 2.96 -10.92 12.80
CA SER A 321 3.89 -9.79 12.74
C SER A 321 3.95 -9.00 14.06
N ASP A 322 2.82 -8.87 14.76
CA ASP A 322 2.77 -8.25 16.09
C ASP A 322 3.52 -9.08 17.15
N LYS A 323 3.60 -10.41 16.99
CA LYS A 323 4.29 -11.30 17.92
C LYS A 323 5.77 -11.46 17.67
N ILE A 324 6.16 -11.68 16.40
CA ILE A 324 7.56 -12.00 16.04
C ILE A 324 8.33 -10.80 15.47
N GLY A 325 7.62 -9.69 15.22
CA GLY A 325 8.18 -8.49 14.61
C GLY A 325 8.23 -8.52 13.09
N GLY A 326 8.29 -7.34 12.48
CA GLY A 326 8.20 -7.18 11.03
C GLY A 326 9.32 -7.87 10.25
N LEU A 327 10.59 -7.80 10.72
CA LEU A 327 11.73 -8.43 10.03
C LEU A 327 11.57 -9.95 9.90
N TRP A 328 11.18 -10.64 10.97
CA TRP A 328 10.92 -12.07 10.93
C TRP A 328 9.76 -12.43 10.00
N THR A 329 8.71 -11.63 10.03
CA THR A 329 7.55 -11.82 9.16
C THR A 329 7.94 -11.72 7.69
N VAL A 330 8.81 -10.75 7.33
CA VAL A 330 9.34 -10.65 5.96
C VAL A 330 10.18 -11.86 5.59
N VAL A 331 11.03 -12.37 6.49
CA VAL A 331 11.85 -13.58 6.24
C VAL A 331 10.95 -14.78 5.94
N PHE A 332 9.95 -15.06 6.77
CA PHE A 332 9.04 -16.19 6.55
C PHE A 332 8.18 -16.01 5.30
N GLY A 333 7.66 -14.80 5.05
CA GLY A 333 6.90 -14.49 3.84
C GLY A 333 7.75 -14.65 2.57
N SER A 334 9.00 -14.20 2.58
CA SER A 334 9.92 -14.37 1.45
C SER A 334 10.25 -15.83 1.19
N LEU A 335 10.46 -16.63 2.24
CA LEU A 335 10.67 -18.07 2.10
C LEU A 335 9.44 -18.75 1.50
N ALA A 336 8.23 -18.43 1.98
CA ALA A 336 6.99 -18.95 1.44
C ALA A 336 6.81 -18.56 -0.04
N GLN A 337 7.21 -17.35 -0.42
CA GLN A 337 7.18 -16.87 -1.79
C GLN A 337 8.14 -17.65 -2.70
N ILE A 338 9.38 -17.92 -2.26
CA ILE A 338 10.35 -18.77 -2.98
C ILE A 338 9.76 -20.17 -3.19
N LEU A 339 9.25 -20.80 -2.12
CA LEU A 339 8.65 -22.13 -2.20
C LEU A 339 7.45 -22.19 -3.15
N GLY A 340 6.58 -21.16 -3.11
CA GLY A 340 5.45 -21.09 -4.03
C GLY A 340 5.89 -20.94 -5.49
N MET A 341 6.91 -20.12 -5.77
CA MET A 341 7.45 -20.01 -7.14
C MET A 341 8.14 -21.29 -7.63
N LEU A 342 8.83 -22.01 -6.75
CA LEU A 342 9.33 -23.36 -7.04
C LEU A 342 8.16 -24.32 -7.33
N GLY A 343 7.05 -24.18 -6.63
CA GLY A 343 5.84 -24.94 -6.90
C GLY A 343 5.30 -24.72 -8.32
N PHE A 344 5.24 -23.48 -8.82
CA PHE A 344 4.84 -23.18 -10.21
C PHE A 344 5.81 -23.78 -11.25
N LEU A 345 7.07 -23.99 -10.90
CA LEU A 345 8.04 -24.68 -11.77
C LEU A 345 7.86 -26.21 -11.74
N ALA A 346 7.53 -26.76 -10.59
CA ALA A 346 7.46 -28.19 -10.39
C ALA A 346 6.12 -28.81 -10.85
N THR A 347 5.06 -28.01 -10.97
CA THR A 347 3.69 -28.48 -11.18
C THR A 347 3.13 -27.86 -12.44
N GLN A 348 2.60 -28.70 -13.33
CA GLN A 348 1.99 -28.29 -14.60
C GLN A 348 0.55 -28.82 -14.76
N ASP A 349 0.09 -29.67 -13.85
CA ASP A 349 -1.28 -30.14 -13.83
C ASP A 349 -2.21 -29.15 -13.11
N GLU A 350 -3.49 -29.17 -13.47
CA GLU A 350 -4.48 -28.22 -12.99
C GLU A 350 -4.64 -28.30 -11.45
N ALA A 351 -4.77 -29.48 -10.87
CA ALA A 351 -4.98 -29.66 -9.43
C ALA A 351 -3.78 -29.19 -8.61
N GLY A 352 -2.57 -29.52 -9.07
CA GLY A 352 -1.34 -29.06 -8.43
C GLY A 352 -1.17 -27.55 -8.51
N LEU A 353 -1.53 -26.93 -9.64
CA LEU A 353 -1.48 -25.47 -9.78
C LEU A 353 -2.49 -24.75 -8.88
N PHE A 354 -3.69 -25.32 -8.65
CA PHE A 354 -4.63 -24.79 -7.65
C PHE A 354 -4.04 -24.84 -6.24
N PHE A 355 -3.37 -25.94 -5.89
CA PHE A 355 -2.70 -26.07 -4.60
C PHE A 355 -1.56 -25.04 -4.46
N VAL A 356 -0.69 -24.94 -5.46
CA VAL A 356 0.43 -23.99 -5.46
C VAL A 356 -0.05 -22.55 -5.42
N ALA A 357 -1.07 -22.18 -6.21
CA ALA A 357 -1.66 -20.83 -6.20
C ALA A 357 -2.24 -20.49 -4.82
N THR A 358 -2.93 -21.44 -4.17
CA THR A 358 -3.44 -21.27 -2.82
C THR A 358 -2.31 -21.07 -1.81
N ALA A 359 -1.30 -21.94 -1.82
CA ALA A 359 -0.15 -21.87 -0.93
C ALA A 359 0.64 -20.57 -1.11
N TYR A 360 0.83 -20.14 -2.37
CA TYR A 360 1.47 -18.87 -2.71
C TYR A 360 0.69 -17.69 -2.14
N GLY A 361 -0.65 -17.66 -2.34
CA GLY A 361 -1.54 -16.64 -1.79
C GLY A 361 -1.45 -16.54 -0.27
N LEU A 362 -1.47 -17.70 0.42
CA LEU A 362 -1.31 -17.77 1.88
C LEU A 362 0.06 -17.22 2.33
N GLY A 363 1.12 -17.44 1.55
CA GLY A 363 2.49 -17.13 1.94
C GLY A 363 2.87 -15.65 1.85
N PHE A 364 2.51 -14.93 0.77
CA PHE A 364 3.08 -13.62 0.48
C PHE A 364 2.31 -12.42 1.05
N SER A 365 1.05 -12.60 1.42
CA SER A 365 0.11 -11.48 1.65
C SER A 365 0.48 -10.53 2.80
N GLY A 366 1.28 -10.99 3.75
CA GLY A 366 1.72 -10.22 4.91
C GLY A 366 2.97 -9.38 4.73
N ILE A 367 3.70 -9.53 3.63
CA ILE A 367 5.06 -8.99 3.47
C ILE A 367 5.07 -7.45 3.44
N ILE A 368 4.21 -6.79 2.65
CA ILE A 368 4.19 -5.32 2.54
C ILE A 368 3.82 -4.67 3.88
N PRO A 369 2.77 -5.08 4.61
CA PRO A 369 2.51 -4.58 5.96
C PRO A 369 3.68 -4.79 6.93
N ALA A 370 4.37 -5.93 6.85
CA ALA A 370 5.52 -6.23 7.70
C ALA A 370 6.71 -5.28 7.43
N TYR A 371 6.94 -4.87 6.18
CA TYR A 371 7.92 -3.83 5.86
C TYR A 371 7.57 -2.49 6.50
N VAL A 372 6.30 -2.07 6.45
CA VAL A 372 5.83 -0.84 7.08
C VAL A 372 5.96 -0.91 8.60
N LEU A 373 5.63 -2.07 9.20
CA LEU A 373 5.80 -2.29 10.64
C LEU A 373 7.28 -2.23 11.05
N THR A 374 8.17 -2.87 10.27
CA THR A 374 9.62 -2.80 10.46
C THR A 374 10.14 -1.38 10.42
N LEU A 375 9.69 -0.60 9.43
CA LEU A 375 10.07 0.81 9.30
C LEU A 375 9.64 1.62 10.53
N ARG A 376 8.41 1.43 11.00
CA ARG A 376 7.90 2.11 12.20
C ARG A 376 8.61 1.70 13.48
N ALA A 377 9.11 0.48 13.55
CA ALA A 377 9.88 -0.01 14.70
C ALA A 377 11.33 0.49 14.72
N LEU A 378 11.92 0.75 13.54
CA LEU A 378 13.33 1.11 13.40
C LEU A 378 13.59 2.61 13.27
N PHE A 379 12.59 3.43 12.91
CA PHE A 379 12.78 4.84 12.61
C PHE A 379 11.84 5.73 13.42
N PRO A 380 12.29 6.98 13.76
CA PRO A 380 11.48 7.91 14.53
C PRO A 380 10.21 8.33 13.79
N ALA A 381 9.18 8.63 14.56
CA ALA A 381 7.89 9.06 14.02
C ALA A 381 7.96 10.30 13.14
N SER A 382 8.87 11.23 13.47
CA SER A 382 9.10 12.45 12.70
C SER A 382 9.55 12.20 11.26
N GLU A 383 10.15 11.06 10.97
CA GLU A 383 10.61 10.68 9.62
C GLU A 383 9.62 9.80 8.86
N ALA A 384 8.57 9.30 9.52
CA ALA A 384 7.60 8.39 8.90
C ALA A 384 6.83 9.03 7.74
N HIS A 385 6.64 10.35 7.76
CA HIS A 385 5.89 11.09 6.74
C HIS A 385 6.49 11.01 5.33
N TRP A 386 7.81 10.79 5.20
CA TRP A 386 8.47 10.60 3.92
C TRP A 386 8.97 9.16 3.70
N ARG A 387 9.41 8.45 4.75
CA ARG A 387 9.94 7.08 4.64
C ARG A 387 8.86 6.07 4.25
N VAL A 388 7.66 6.15 4.83
CA VAL A 388 6.56 5.23 4.49
C VAL A 388 6.11 5.39 3.05
N PRO A 389 5.80 6.59 2.55
CA PRO A 389 5.47 6.77 1.13
C PRO A 389 6.58 6.33 0.18
N THR A 390 7.85 6.58 0.50
CA THR A 390 8.98 6.16 -0.32
C THR A 390 9.12 4.64 -0.37
N LEU A 391 8.94 3.96 0.77
CA LEU A 391 8.94 2.50 0.81
C LEU A 391 7.81 1.92 -0.06
N LEU A 392 6.59 2.45 0.06
CA LEU A 392 5.45 2.00 -0.73
C LEU A 392 5.61 2.32 -2.22
N PHE A 393 6.21 3.46 -2.56
CA PHE A 393 6.58 3.78 -3.94
C PHE A 393 7.51 2.73 -4.53
N LEU A 394 8.58 2.34 -3.81
CA LEU A 394 9.51 1.30 -4.27
C LEU A 394 8.84 -0.07 -4.31
N SER A 395 7.95 -0.41 -3.37
CA SER A 395 7.17 -1.65 -3.41
C SER A 395 6.32 -1.75 -4.68
N LEU A 396 5.55 -0.71 -4.99
CA LEU A 396 4.70 -0.67 -6.19
C LEU A 396 5.51 -0.62 -7.48
N SER A 397 6.67 0.06 -7.48
CA SER A 397 7.61 0.07 -8.60
C SER A 397 8.19 -1.34 -8.84
N GLY A 398 8.46 -2.11 -7.77
CA GLY A 398 8.85 -3.52 -7.86
C GLY A 398 7.75 -4.38 -8.47
N MET A 399 6.49 -4.17 -8.08
CA MET A 399 5.34 -4.86 -8.70
C MET A 399 5.21 -4.51 -10.19
N ALA A 400 5.39 -3.24 -10.54
CA ALA A 400 5.39 -2.79 -11.93
C ALA A 400 6.50 -3.50 -12.73
N ALA A 401 7.72 -3.49 -12.22
CA ALA A 401 8.86 -4.16 -12.86
C ALA A 401 8.60 -5.66 -13.04
N GLY A 402 8.07 -6.34 -12.03
CA GLY A 402 7.80 -7.78 -12.06
C GLY A 402 6.73 -8.16 -13.07
N ALA A 403 5.62 -7.43 -13.11
CA ALA A 403 4.53 -7.69 -14.04
C ALA A 403 4.99 -7.54 -15.51
N TRP A 404 5.76 -6.49 -15.82
CA TRP A 404 6.30 -6.30 -17.17
C TRP A 404 7.40 -7.31 -17.52
N LEU A 405 8.33 -7.53 -16.59
CA LEU A 405 9.48 -8.40 -16.82
C LEU A 405 9.08 -9.83 -17.15
N ALA A 406 8.01 -10.36 -16.53
CA ALA A 406 7.53 -11.70 -16.82
C ALA A 406 7.01 -11.82 -18.28
N GLY A 407 6.29 -10.81 -18.78
CA GLY A 407 5.85 -10.75 -20.17
C GLY A 407 7.03 -10.60 -21.14
N TYR A 408 7.98 -9.73 -20.81
CA TYR A 408 9.19 -9.51 -21.63
C TYR A 408 10.06 -10.78 -21.73
N ILE A 409 10.28 -11.48 -20.62
CA ILE A 409 11.02 -12.76 -20.62
C ILE A 409 10.28 -13.81 -21.44
N TYR A 410 8.94 -13.86 -21.32
CA TYR A 410 8.14 -14.77 -22.12
C TYR A 410 8.28 -14.49 -23.62
N ASP A 411 8.20 -13.23 -24.04
CA ASP A 411 8.33 -12.86 -25.45
C ASP A 411 9.69 -13.22 -26.04
N TRP A 412 10.75 -13.22 -25.21
CA TRP A 412 12.09 -13.55 -25.64
C TRP A 412 12.37 -15.06 -25.66
N LEU A 413 11.85 -15.81 -24.69
CA LEU A 413 12.18 -17.23 -24.49
C LEU A 413 11.03 -18.19 -24.83
N GLY A 414 9.80 -17.71 -24.95
CA GLY A 414 8.63 -18.51 -25.31
C GLY A 414 8.00 -19.32 -24.16
N PHE A 415 8.49 -19.19 -22.92
CA PHE A 415 7.97 -19.95 -21.79
C PHE A 415 8.13 -19.22 -20.46
N TYR A 416 7.21 -19.47 -19.51
CA TYR A 416 7.20 -18.80 -18.20
C TYR A 416 8.22 -19.32 -17.20
N ALA A 417 8.75 -20.52 -17.35
CA ALA A 417 9.71 -21.08 -16.39
C ALA A 417 10.93 -20.16 -16.18
N ALA A 418 11.40 -19.50 -17.25
CA ALA A 418 12.48 -18.52 -17.15
C ALA A 418 12.11 -17.29 -16.31
N ALA A 419 10.86 -16.81 -16.44
CA ALA A 419 10.35 -15.71 -15.62
C ALA A 419 10.25 -16.11 -14.13
N TRP A 420 9.80 -17.34 -13.85
CA TRP A 420 9.76 -17.86 -12.49
C TRP A 420 11.17 -17.98 -11.87
N TRP A 421 12.15 -18.48 -12.62
CA TRP A 421 13.54 -18.52 -12.17
C TRP A 421 14.12 -17.14 -11.93
N ALA A 422 13.86 -16.17 -12.80
CA ALA A 422 14.27 -14.79 -12.59
C ALA A 422 13.64 -14.21 -11.30
N GLY A 423 12.35 -14.46 -11.09
CA GLY A 423 11.66 -14.05 -9.86
C GLY A 423 12.26 -14.67 -8.60
N ILE A 424 12.60 -15.97 -8.63
CA ILE A 424 13.31 -16.64 -7.52
C ILE A 424 14.67 -15.98 -7.28
N GLY A 425 15.41 -15.64 -8.34
CA GLY A 425 16.70 -14.95 -8.24
C GLY A 425 16.58 -13.61 -7.49
N PHE A 426 15.60 -12.76 -7.88
CA PHE A 426 15.34 -11.51 -7.17
C PHE A 426 14.96 -11.73 -5.70
N ASN A 427 14.15 -12.76 -5.44
CA ASN A 427 13.74 -13.09 -4.08
C ASN A 427 14.88 -13.61 -3.22
N LEU A 428 15.80 -14.41 -3.78
CA LEU A 428 17.00 -14.90 -3.06
C LEU A 428 17.92 -13.75 -2.67
N VAL A 429 18.14 -12.77 -3.57
CA VAL A 429 18.92 -11.56 -3.25
C VAL A 429 18.24 -10.78 -2.13
N GLN A 430 16.92 -10.58 -2.23
CA GLN A 430 16.15 -9.92 -1.19
C GLN A 430 16.21 -10.69 0.14
N PHE A 431 16.07 -12.03 0.11
CA PHE A 431 16.14 -12.89 1.28
C PHE A 431 17.50 -12.77 1.99
N ALA A 432 18.59 -12.79 1.23
CA ALA A 432 19.92 -12.59 1.79
C ALA A 432 20.07 -11.22 2.48
N LEU A 433 19.55 -10.15 1.84
CA LEU A 433 19.60 -8.81 2.40
C LEU A 433 18.75 -8.67 3.67
N ILE A 434 17.54 -9.24 3.71
CA ILE A 434 16.68 -9.14 4.88
C ILE A 434 17.23 -9.97 6.06
N VAL A 435 17.83 -11.13 5.79
CA VAL A 435 18.54 -11.93 6.80
C VAL A 435 19.76 -11.16 7.33
N PHE A 436 20.51 -10.49 6.48
CA PHE A 436 21.60 -9.61 6.91
C PHE A 436 21.11 -8.51 7.85
N LEU A 437 20.01 -7.82 7.52
CA LEU A 437 19.42 -6.80 8.39
C LEU A 437 18.94 -7.40 9.72
N LEU A 438 18.35 -8.59 9.70
CA LEU A 438 17.91 -9.31 10.89
C LEU A 438 19.08 -9.68 11.81
N LEU A 439 20.17 -10.20 11.27
CA LEU A 439 21.37 -10.54 12.03
C LEU A 439 22.02 -9.30 12.67
N ARG A 440 22.02 -8.18 11.98
CA ARG A 440 22.48 -6.91 12.53
C ARG A 440 21.57 -6.37 13.64
N SER A 441 20.25 -6.55 13.51
CA SER A 441 19.30 -6.19 14.57
C SER A 441 19.62 -6.92 15.88
N ARG A 442 19.96 -8.22 15.80
CA ARG A 442 20.33 -9.03 16.98
C ARG A 442 21.65 -8.61 17.62
N ARG A 443 22.66 -8.24 16.81
CA ARG A 443 23.95 -7.77 17.31
C ARG A 443 23.85 -6.41 18.01
N GLY A 444 23.01 -5.53 17.52
CA GLY A 444 22.74 -4.24 18.16
C GLY A 444 22.06 -4.37 19.54
N LEU A 445 21.18 -5.35 19.71
CA LEU A 445 20.53 -5.67 20.98
C LEU A 445 21.49 -6.38 21.99
N ALA A 446 22.51 -7.07 21.50
CA ALA A 446 23.50 -7.74 22.36
C ALA A 446 24.63 -6.78 22.81
N ALA A 447 24.75 -5.61 22.20
CA ALA A 447 25.78 -4.60 22.47
C ALA A 447 25.21 -3.36 23.25
N ALA A 448 23.92 -3.32 23.47
CA ALA A 448 23.21 -2.30 24.29
C ALA A 448 22.78 -2.88 25.64
#